data_4cd1fac9a5a15a6ed3daf6f95fceba27
#
_entry.id   4cd1fac9a5a15a6ed3daf6f95fceba27
#
_cell.length_a   1.000
_cell.length_b   1.000
_cell.length_c   1.000
_cell.angle_alpha   90.00
_cell.angle_beta   90.00
_cell.angle_gamma   90.00
#
_symmetry.space_group_name_H-M   'P 1'
#
loop_
_entity.id
_entity.type
_entity.pdbx_description
1 polymer ?
#
loop_
_entity_poly.entity_id
_entity_poly.type
_entity_poly.pdbx_seq_one_letter_code
_entity_poly.pdbx_strand_id
1 'polypeptide(L)'
;TTKDLIAAVLSEKFVTYKTQGNYNNQIGLPYTILHMPDETEKLILEMGMDHAQEISFLSNLAQPEVAAITMIGEAHVENLGSRAGIAQAKMEIVDGLAKDGSLFVPSDEPLLEPLVEKVTQQVITFGFSQESQLQGIVTNEAKEQTSFKISDTQMTFTIPVPGTYNVTNALIAIGIGRYFQLTDSEIQKGLATAELKIG
;
A
#
# COMPACT_ATOMS: atom_id res chain seq x y z
N THR A 1 6.91 -6.03 1.56
CA THR A 1 5.76 -6.78 2.11
C THR A 1 4.44 -6.30 1.51
N THR A 2 4.16 -4.99 1.57
CA THR A 2 2.88 -4.44 1.08
C THR A 2 2.66 -4.75 -0.39
N LYS A 3 3.65 -4.49 -1.24
CA LYS A 3 3.55 -4.79 -2.68
C LYS A 3 3.29 -6.27 -2.94
N ASP A 4 3.88 -7.14 -2.14
CA ASP A 4 3.72 -8.59 -2.29
C ASP A 4 2.30 -9.03 -1.94
N LEU A 5 1.72 -8.45 -0.89
CA LEU A 5 0.34 -8.71 -0.50
C LEU A 5 -0.64 -8.20 -1.56
N ILE A 6 -0.42 -6.99 -2.07
CA ILE A 6 -1.27 -6.42 -3.13
C ILE A 6 -1.20 -7.29 -4.38
N ALA A 7 0.00 -7.68 -4.80
CA ALA A 7 0.18 -8.52 -5.98
C ALA A 7 -0.49 -9.89 -5.82
N ALA A 8 -0.35 -10.51 -4.65
CA ALA A 8 -0.99 -11.79 -4.37
C ALA A 8 -2.52 -11.70 -4.46
N VAL A 9 -3.10 -10.63 -3.89
CA VAL A 9 -4.54 -10.40 -3.94
C VAL A 9 -5.01 -10.18 -5.39
N LEU A 10 -4.39 -9.25 -6.10
CA LEU A 10 -4.80 -8.91 -7.46
C LEU A 10 -4.59 -10.06 -8.45
N SER A 11 -3.61 -10.94 -8.18
CA SER A 11 -3.34 -12.10 -9.02
C SER A 11 -4.48 -13.12 -9.04
N GLU A 12 -5.40 -13.05 -8.08
CA GLU A 12 -6.60 -13.90 -8.09
C GLU A 12 -7.56 -13.54 -9.23
N LYS A 13 -7.41 -12.37 -9.83
CA LYS A 13 -8.31 -11.91 -10.88
C LYS A 13 -7.58 -11.39 -12.12
N PHE A 14 -6.36 -10.88 -11.96
CA PHE A 14 -5.63 -10.19 -13.02
C PHE A 14 -4.24 -10.80 -13.22
N VAL A 15 -3.72 -10.65 -14.44
CA VAL A 15 -2.29 -10.87 -14.69
C VAL A 15 -1.53 -9.69 -14.10
N THR A 16 -0.74 -9.94 -13.06
CA THR A 16 -0.05 -8.89 -12.32
C THR A 16 1.46 -8.97 -12.47
N TYR A 17 2.11 -7.81 -12.38
CA TYR A 17 3.55 -7.69 -12.26
C TYR A 17 3.85 -6.68 -11.16
N LYS A 18 5.01 -6.82 -10.53
CA LYS A 18 5.39 -5.94 -9.40
C LYS A 18 6.87 -5.60 -9.45
N THR A 19 7.22 -4.51 -8.74
CA THR A 19 8.63 -4.16 -8.50
C THR A 19 9.39 -5.38 -7.99
N GLN A 20 10.52 -5.69 -8.64
CA GLN A 20 11.41 -6.78 -8.23
C GLN A 20 12.45 -6.23 -7.26
N GLY A 21 12.67 -6.94 -6.15
CA GLY A 21 13.62 -6.51 -5.14
C GLY A 21 13.35 -5.09 -4.66
N ASN A 22 14.35 -4.24 -4.71
CA ASN A 22 14.28 -2.83 -4.29
C ASN A 22 14.37 -1.84 -5.46
N TYR A 23 13.90 -2.22 -6.66
CA TYR A 23 13.92 -1.37 -7.86
C TYR A 23 12.88 -0.24 -7.77
N ASN A 24 12.98 0.59 -6.73
CA ASN A 24 11.99 1.57 -6.33
C ASN A 24 12.44 3.03 -6.50
N ASN A 25 13.53 3.27 -7.20
CA ASN A 25 14.10 4.60 -7.42
C ASN A 25 13.97 5.04 -8.89
N GLN A 26 14.59 6.18 -9.23
CA GLN A 26 14.53 6.77 -10.57
C GLN A 26 15.15 5.91 -11.69
N ILE A 27 15.89 4.88 -11.33
CA ILE A 27 16.44 3.90 -12.27
C ILE A 27 15.60 2.63 -12.28
N GLY A 28 15.29 2.09 -11.09
CA GLY A 28 14.61 0.81 -10.93
C GLY A 28 13.15 0.84 -11.33
N LEU A 29 12.43 1.94 -11.08
CA LEU A 29 11.02 2.01 -11.43
C LEU A 29 10.81 2.07 -12.95
N PRO A 30 11.52 2.91 -13.72
CA PRO A 30 11.43 2.85 -15.18
C PRO A 30 11.85 1.50 -15.74
N TYR A 31 12.89 0.88 -15.17
CA TYR A 31 13.32 -0.46 -15.55
C TYR A 31 12.18 -1.47 -15.40
N THR A 32 11.46 -1.43 -14.29
CA THR A 32 10.32 -2.32 -14.04
C THR A 32 9.23 -2.12 -15.09
N ILE A 33 8.89 -0.88 -15.42
CA ILE A 33 7.88 -0.58 -16.44
C ILE A 33 8.31 -1.12 -17.80
N LEU A 34 9.56 -0.91 -18.18
CA LEU A 34 10.07 -1.34 -19.48
C LEU A 34 10.18 -2.86 -19.62
N HIS A 35 10.33 -3.58 -18.52
CA HIS A 35 10.51 -5.03 -18.52
C HIS A 35 9.26 -5.81 -18.11
N MET A 36 8.15 -5.13 -17.83
CA MET A 36 6.93 -5.87 -17.51
C MET A 36 6.43 -6.62 -18.74
N PRO A 37 5.91 -7.85 -18.56
CA PRO A 37 5.32 -8.61 -19.65
C PRO A 37 4.16 -7.86 -20.31
N ASP A 38 4.02 -8.01 -21.62
CA ASP A 38 2.99 -7.29 -22.40
C ASP A 38 1.57 -7.64 -21.97
N GLU A 39 1.33 -8.84 -21.45
CA GLU A 39 0.04 -9.29 -20.98
C GLU A 39 -0.36 -8.73 -19.61
N THR A 40 0.50 -7.95 -18.97
CA THR A 40 0.26 -7.41 -17.62
C THR A 40 -0.98 -6.51 -17.60
N GLU A 41 -1.92 -6.83 -16.72
CA GLU A 41 -3.13 -6.05 -16.50
C GLU A 41 -3.02 -5.09 -15.32
N LYS A 42 -2.28 -5.48 -14.29
CA LYS A 42 -2.05 -4.67 -13.09
C LYS A 42 -0.56 -4.66 -12.77
N LEU A 43 -0.02 -3.46 -12.62
CA LEU A 43 1.38 -3.23 -12.27
C LEU A 43 1.44 -2.59 -10.87
N ILE A 44 2.14 -3.24 -9.96
CA ILE A 44 2.33 -2.74 -8.60
C ILE A 44 3.75 -2.21 -8.48
N LEU A 45 3.86 -0.90 -8.25
CA LEU A 45 5.15 -0.22 -8.15
C LEU A 45 5.39 0.27 -6.73
N GLU A 46 6.58 -0.05 -6.21
CA GLU A 46 7.07 0.52 -4.96
C GLU A 46 7.90 1.75 -5.28
N MET A 47 7.72 2.82 -4.51
CA MET A 47 8.43 4.08 -4.69
C MET A 47 9.22 4.42 -3.45
N GLY A 48 10.55 4.50 -3.60
CA GLY A 48 11.47 4.89 -2.55
C GLY A 48 11.99 6.31 -2.73
N MET A 49 12.51 6.89 -1.64
CA MET A 49 13.09 8.23 -1.67
C MET A 49 14.22 8.35 -0.66
N ASP A 50 15.17 9.22 -0.96
CA ASP A 50 16.16 9.74 -0.03
C ASP A 50 15.97 11.25 0.20
N HIS A 51 15.40 11.95 -0.78
CA HIS A 51 15.23 13.40 -0.79
C HIS A 51 13.85 13.81 -1.27
N ALA A 52 13.47 15.04 -0.98
CA ALA A 52 12.25 15.65 -1.50
C ALA A 52 12.25 15.66 -3.04
N GLN A 53 11.09 15.66 -3.64
CA GLN A 53 10.81 15.66 -5.08
C GLN A 53 11.08 14.35 -5.81
N GLU A 54 11.70 13.35 -5.16
CA GLU A 54 11.95 12.06 -5.79
C GLU A 54 10.66 11.26 -6.00
N ILE A 55 9.76 11.22 -5.00
CA ILE A 55 8.47 10.55 -5.15
C ILE A 55 7.60 11.25 -6.20
N SER A 56 7.63 12.58 -6.26
CA SER A 56 6.90 13.33 -7.29
C SER A 56 7.34 12.91 -8.69
N PHE A 57 8.65 12.79 -8.92
CA PHE A 57 9.19 12.31 -10.19
C PHE A 57 8.68 10.91 -10.53
N LEU A 58 8.74 9.98 -9.58
CA LEU A 58 8.31 8.59 -9.79
C LEU A 58 6.80 8.49 -10.04
N SER A 59 6.02 9.25 -9.28
CA SER A 59 4.57 9.27 -9.41
C SER A 59 4.12 9.83 -10.75
N ASN A 60 4.73 10.93 -11.18
CA ASN A 60 4.42 11.53 -12.49
C ASN A 60 4.81 10.61 -13.64
N LEU A 61 5.87 9.84 -13.48
CA LEU A 61 6.26 8.85 -14.48
C LEU A 61 5.29 7.67 -14.54
N ALA A 62 4.90 7.14 -13.38
CA ALA A 62 4.04 5.97 -13.28
C ALA A 62 2.56 6.28 -13.55
N GLN A 63 2.09 7.46 -13.18
CA GLN A 63 0.69 7.88 -13.28
C GLN A 63 -0.28 6.84 -12.69
N PRO A 64 -0.17 6.55 -11.38
CA PRO A 64 -0.99 5.49 -10.78
C PRO A 64 -2.47 5.85 -10.74
N GLU A 65 -3.32 4.83 -10.81
CA GLU A 65 -4.76 4.97 -10.58
C GLU A 65 -5.13 4.77 -9.11
N VAL A 66 -4.28 4.07 -8.36
CA VAL A 66 -4.41 3.88 -6.91
C VAL A 66 -3.03 4.05 -6.29
N ALA A 67 -2.97 4.77 -5.20
CA ALA A 67 -1.74 4.97 -4.45
C ALA A 67 -1.95 4.66 -2.97
N ALA A 68 -0.89 4.28 -2.28
CA ALA A 68 -0.92 3.98 -0.86
C ALA A 68 0.34 4.50 -0.17
N ILE A 69 0.15 5.07 1.02
CA ILE A 69 1.23 5.39 1.94
C ILE A 69 1.13 4.40 3.09
N THR A 70 2.19 3.62 3.29
CA THR A 70 2.15 2.53 4.28
C THR A 70 2.34 3.04 5.70
N MET A 71 3.32 3.90 5.89
CA MET A 71 3.62 4.49 7.20
C MET A 71 4.55 5.68 7.04
N ILE A 72 4.62 6.52 8.07
CA ILE A 72 5.62 7.57 8.19
C ILE A 72 6.63 7.12 9.23
N GLY A 73 7.79 6.66 8.77
CA GLY A 73 8.90 6.26 9.64
C GLY A 73 9.84 7.42 9.94
N GLU A 74 11.05 7.09 10.34
CA GLU A 74 12.11 8.07 10.65
C GLU A 74 13.30 7.95 9.67
N ALA A 75 13.24 7.02 8.72
CA ALA A 75 14.29 6.88 7.72
C ALA A 75 14.43 8.17 6.90
N HIS A 76 15.68 8.56 6.62
CA HIS A 76 16.00 9.75 5.83
C HIS A 76 15.63 11.10 6.49
N VAL A 77 15.42 11.13 7.82
CA VAL A 77 15.17 12.37 8.55
C VAL A 77 16.27 13.41 8.30
N GLU A 78 17.52 12.96 8.19
CA GLU A 78 18.66 13.84 7.92
C GLU A 78 18.48 14.64 6.62
N ASN A 79 17.93 14.00 5.60
CA ASN A 79 17.74 14.62 4.28
C ASN A 79 16.46 15.46 4.20
N LEU A 80 15.45 15.11 5.00
CA LEU A 80 14.10 15.69 4.93
C LEU A 80 13.78 16.60 6.12
N GLY A 81 14.68 16.70 7.09
CA GLY A 81 14.62 17.62 8.20
C GLY A 81 13.80 17.18 9.39
N SER A 82 12.73 16.42 9.18
CA SER A 82 11.82 16.00 10.24
C SER A 82 10.87 14.91 9.74
N ARG A 83 10.12 14.29 10.68
CA ARG A 83 9.03 13.37 10.28
C ARG A 83 7.94 14.09 9.47
N ALA A 84 7.70 15.36 9.74
CA ALA A 84 6.78 16.17 8.95
C ALA A 84 7.29 16.32 7.50
N GLY A 85 8.60 16.49 7.33
CA GLY A 85 9.23 16.51 6.01
C GLY A 85 9.12 15.17 5.28
N ILE A 86 9.23 14.07 6.01
CA ILE A 86 9.02 12.71 5.45
C ILE A 86 7.56 12.56 4.99
N ALA A 87 6.60 13.01 5.81
CA ALA A 87 5.18 12.96 5.45
C ALA A 87 4.91 13.75 4.16
N GLN A 88 5.45 14.97 4.04
CA GLN A 88 5.32 15.78 2.83
C GLN A 88 5.93 15.07 1.60
N ALA A 89 7.11 14.49 1.77
CA ALA A 89 7.77 13.79 0.66
C ALA A 89 6.97 12.57 0.19
N LYS A 90 6.42 11.80 1.11
CA LYS A 90 5.58 10.64 0.76
C LYS A 90 4.26 11.06 0.11
N MET A 91 3.68 12.19 0.54
CA MET A 91 2.46 12.72 -0.07
C MET A 91 2.65 13.19 -1.51
N GLU A 92 3.88 13.37 -1.97
CA GLU A 92 4.16 13.67 -3.38
C GLU A 92 3.63 12.59 -4.32
N ILE A 93 3.31 11.39 -3.82
CA ILE A 93 2.71 10.33 -4.63
C ILE A 93 1.39 10.77 -5.28
N VAL A 94 0.72 11.74 -4.70
CA VAL A 94 -0.52 12.30 -5.24
C VAL A 94 -0.29 13.09 -6.53
N ASP A 95 0.93 13.57 -6.76
CA ASP A 95 1.24 14.44 -7.92
C ASP A 95 0.96 13.75 -9.26
N GLY A 96 1.19 12.43 -9.35
CA GLY A 96 0.89 11.66 -10.56
C GLY A 96 -0.40 10.83 -10.47
N LEU A 97 -1.08 10.85 -9.32
CA LEU A 97 -2.29 10.07 -9.12
C LEU A 97 -3.43 10.56 -10.01
N ALA A 98 -4.11 9.63 -10.68
CA ALA A 98 -5.26 9.95 -11.53
C ALA A 98 -6.31 10.76 -10.75
N LYS A 99 -6.99 11.69 -11.43
CA LYS A 99 -7.98 12.57 -10.78
C LYS A 99 -9.15 11.79 -10.18
N ASP A 100 -9.54 10.70 -10.80
CA ASP A 100 -10.58 9.78 -10.34
C ASP A 100 -10.00 8.60 -9.54
N GLY A 101 -8.72 8.65 -9.22
CA GLY A 101 -8.04 7.63 -8.44
C GLY A 101 -8.31 7.72 -6.95
N SER A 102 -7.70 6.79 -6.21
CA SER A 102 -7.85 6.70 -4.76
C SER A 102 -6.51 6.63 -4.06
N LEU A 103 -6.43 7.28 -2.90
CA LEU A 103 -5.25 7.27 -2.03
C LEU A 103 -5.59 6.57 -0.71
N PHE A 104 -4.81 5.56 -0.36
CA PHE A 104 -4.91 4.86 0.92
C PHE A 104 -3.87 5.43 1.89
N VAL A 105 -4.31 5.86 3.06
CA VAL A 105 -3.42 6.46 4.09
C VAL A 105 -3.71 5.87 5.47
N PRO A 106 -2.69 5.74 6.33
CA PRO A 106 -2.91 5.30 7.70
C PRO A 106 -3.73 6.35 8.48
N SER A 107 -4.76 5.90 9.19
CA SER A 107 -5.64 6.75 9.98
C SER A 107 -5.00 7.27 11.26
N ASP A 108 -3.96 6.56 11.75
CA ASP A 108 -3.37 6.84 13.05
C ASP A 108 -2.11 7.71 12.95
N GLU A 109 -1.92 8.42 11.82
CA GLU A 109 -0.76 9.29 11.62
C GLU A 109 -1.17 10.76 11.52
N PRO A 110 -1.06 11.52 12.62
CA PRO A 110 -1.47 12.93 12.66
C PRO A 110 -0.73 13.82 11.66
N LEU A 111 0.50 13.47 11.28
CA LEU A 111 1.28 14.26 10.32
C LEU A 111 0.66 14.29 8.93
N LEU A 112 -0.17 13.31 8.59
CA LEU A 112 -0.84 13.26 7.29
C LEU A 112 -2.15 14.04 7.26
N GLU A 113 -2.81 14.27 8.40
CA GLU A 113 -4.12 14.92 8.45
C GLU A 113 -4.17 16.24 7.68
N PRO A 114 -3.27 17.23 7.94
CA PRO A 114 -3.35 18.50 7.23
C PRO A 114 -3.00 18.37 5.75
N LEU A 115 -2.24 17.37 5.36
CA LEU A 115 -1.86 17.15 3.96
C LEU A 115 -2.98 16.45 3.20
N VAL A 116 -3.69 15.54 3.83
CA VAL A 116 -4.81 14.80 3.25
C VAL A 116 -5.99 15.72 2.95
N GLU A 117 -6.23 16.74 3.76
CA GLU A 117 -7.30 17.73 3.53
C GLU A 117 -7.17 18.44 2.17
N LYS A 118 -5.96 18.52 1.62
CA LYS A 118 -5.70 19.17 0.34
C LYS A 118 -5.86 18.24 -0.85
N VAL A 119 -6.05 16.94 -0.62
CA VAL A 119 -6.18 15.94 -1.68
C VAL A 119 -7.59 15.99 -2.26
N THR A 120 -7.70 16.10 -3.58
CA THR A 120 -8.98 16.14 -4.28
C THR A 120 -9.50 14.75 -4.66
N GLN A 121 -8.60 13.77 -4.79
CA GLN A 121 -8.97 12.38 -5.04
C GLN A 121 -9.63 11.76 -3.82
N GLN A 122 -10.28 10.63 -3.99
CA GLN A 122 -10.83 9.86 -2.88
C GLN A 122 -9.72 9.41 -1.94
N VAL A 123 -9.90 9.64 -0.64
CA VAL A 123 -8.97 9.18 0.39
C VAL A 123 -9.65 8.10 1.21
N ILE A 124 -8.97 6.96 1.36
CA ILE A 124 -9.44 5.82 2.15
C ILE A 124 -8.45 5.60 3.28
N THR A 125 -8.92 5.68 4.50
CA THR A 125 -8.09 5.50 5.69
C THR A 125 -8.12 4.05 6.16
N PHE A 126 -6.99 3.57 6.66
CA PHE A 126 -6.88 2.22 7.22
C PHE A 126 -6.10 2.26 8.54
N GLY A 127 -6.43 1.36 9.42
CA GLY A 127 -5.75 1.24 10.73
C GLY A 127 -6.61 0.50 11.74
N PHE A 128 -6.25 0.64 13.01
CA PHE A 128 -6.95 -0.01 14.11
C PHE A 128 -7.96 0.92 14.80
N SER A 129 -7.88 2.21 14.56
CA SER A 129 -8.79 3.20 15.12
C SER A 129 -10.21 3.01 14.59
N GLN A 130 -11.21 3.27 15.44
CA GLN A 130 -12.62 3.24 15.03
C GLN A 130 -12.95 4.27 13.94
N GLU A 131 -12.11 5.28 13.78
CA GLU A 131 -12.27 6.31 12.75
C GLU A 131 -11.80 5.84 11.37
N SER A 132 -11.08 4.72 11.30
CA SER A 132 -10.60 4.17 10.04
C SER A 132 -11.74 3.63 9.20
N GLN A 133 -11.74 3.95 7.91
CA GLN A 133 -12.69 3.35 6.96
C GLN A 133 -12.46 1.85 6.82
N LEU A 134 -11.19 1.44 6.79
CA LEU A 134 -10.81 0.02 6.87
C LEU A 134 -10.21 -0.21 8.25
N GLN A 135 -11.06 -0.52 9.20
CA GLN A 135 -10.63 -0.79 10.57
C GLN A 135 -10.33 -2.27 10.75
N GLY A 136 -9.08 -2.58 11.08
CA GLY A 136 -8.65 -3.92 11.43
C GLY A 136 -8.88 -4.21 12.90
N ILE A 137 -9.31 -5.42 13.20
CA ILE A 137 -9.52 -5.92 14.56
C ILE A 137 -8.81 -7.27 14.65
N VAL A 138 -7.66 -7.29 15.33
CA VAL A 138 -6.86 -8.51 15.47
C VAL A 138 -7.61 -9.49 16.37
N THR A 139 -7.81 -10.71 15.89
CA THR A 139 -8.51 -11.76 16.63
C THR A 139 -7.58 -12.84 17.16
N ASN A 140 -6.47 -13.09 16.46
CA ASN A 140 -5.47 -14.07 16.91
C ASN A 140 -4.11 -13.72 16.30
N GLU A 141 -3.09 -13.66 17.14
CA GLU A 141 -1.72 -13.46 16.72
C GLU A 141 -0.90 -14.68 17.10
N ALA A 142 -0.60 -15.50 16.09
CA ALA A 142 0.19 -16.71 16.25
C ALA A 142 1.62 -16.48 15.75
N LYS A 143 2.48 -17.48 15.97
CA LYS A 143 3.90 -17.40 15.66
C LYS A 143 4.19 -17.26 14.15
N GLU A 144 3.33 -17.83 13.31
CA GLU A 144 3.53 -17.88 11.87
C GLU A 144 2.41 -17.23 11.07
N GLN A 145 1.35 -16.80 11.74
CA GLN A 145 0.20 -16.19 11.07
C GLN A 145 -0.55 -15.25 12.00
N THR A 146 -1.30 -14.34 11.41
CA THR A 146 -2.15 -13.41 12.16
C THR A 146 -3.53 -13.40 11.55
N SER A 147 -4.55 -13.50 12.40
CA SER A 147 -5.95 -13.44 11.99
C SER A 147 -6.59 -12.14 12.48
N PHE A 148 -7.44 -11.58 11.67
CA PHE A 148 -8.12 -10.33 11.97
C PHE A 148 -9.45 -10.23 11.24
N LYS A 149 -10.28 -9.30 11.69
CA LYS A 149 -11.52 -8.93 11.00
C LYS A 149 -11.44 -7.47 10.57
N ILE A 150 -12.27 -7.12 9.61
CA ILE A 150 -12.56 -5.73 9.27
C ILE A 150 -13.95 -5.41 9.84
N SER A 151 -14.12 -4.22 10.39
CA SER A 151 -15.35 -3.82 11.10
C SER A 151 -16.64 -3.93 10.26
N ASP A 152 -16.52 -3.91 8.92
CA ASP A 152 -17.67 -3.97 8.02
C ASP A 152 -18.06 -5.38 7.56
N THR A 153 -17.37 -6.42 8.05
CA THR A 153 -17.65 -7.81 7.66
C THR A 153 -17.48 -8.76 8.83
N GLN A 154 -18.18 -9.91 8.77
CA GLN A 154 -18.03 -10.99 9.73
C GLN A 154 -16.92 -11.97 9.35
N MET A 155 -16.39 -11.86 8.14
CA MET A 155 -15.36 -12.76 7.67
C MET A 155 -14.03 -12.52 8.41
N THR A 156 -13.35 -13.60 8.76
CA THR A 156 -12.00 -13.57 9.34
C THR A 156 -10.97 -13.68 8.22
N PHE A 157 -10.06 -12.73 8.17
CA PHE A 157 -8.90 -12.76 7.28
C PHE A 157 -7.70 -13.31 8.04
N THR A 158 -6.83 -14.03 7.33
CA THR A 158 -5.59 -14.57 7.89
C THR A 158 -4.45 -14.33 6.92
N ILE A 159 -3.33 -13.85 7.45
CA ILE A 159 -2.10 -13.64 6.67
C ILE A 159 -1.00 -14.58 7.18
N PRO A 160 -0.12 -15.08 6.29
CA PRO A 160 0.88 -16.08 6.65
C PRO A 160 2.14 -15.49 7.28
N VAL A 161 1.99 -14.44 8.09
CA VAL A 161 3.09 -13.78 8.80
C VAL A 161 2.61 -13.30 10.16
N PRO A 162 3.50 -13.23 11.16
CA PRO A 162 3.16 -12.66 12.46
C PRO A 162 3.20 -11.13 12.42
N GLY A 163 2.66 -10.54 13.47
CA GLY A 163 2.83 -9.10 13.76
C GLY A 163 1.66 -8.25 13.29
N THR A 164 1.22 -7.38 14.19
CA THR A 164 0.09 -6.48 13.93
C THR A 164 0.40 -5.46 12.83
N TYR A 165 1.68 -5.08 12.66
CA TYR A 165 2.07 -4.16 11.59
C TYR A 165 1.80 -4.77 10.19
N ASN A 166 1.82 -6.08 10.07
CA ASN A 166 1.48 -6.75 8.81
C ASN A 166 -0.02 -6.73 8.54
N VAL A 167 -0.84 -6.57 9.57
CA VAL A 167 -2.29 -6.38 9.40
C VAL A 167 -2.56 -5.06 8.67
N THR A 168 -1.86 -3.98 9.00
CA THR A 168 -2.03 -2.71 8.28
C THR A 168 -1.65 -2.84 6.80
N ASN A 169 -0.58 -3.57 6.49
CA ASN A 169 -0.22 -3.87 5.10
C ASN A 169 -1.32 -4.67 4.39
N ALA A 170 -1.91 -5.64 5.08
CA ALA A 170 -3.00 -6.44 4.54
C ALA A 170 -4.27 -5.61 4.33
N LEU A 171 -4.55 -4.64 5.20
CA LEU A 171 -5.70 -3.74 5.02
C LEU A 171 -5.60 -2.96 3.70
N ILE A 172 -4.41 -2.52 3.34
CA ILE A 172 -4.18 -1.87 2.05
C ILE A 172 -4.50 -2.84 0.91
N ALA A 173 -3.99 -4.06 0.97
CA ALA A 173 -4.23 -5.07 -0.06
C ALA A 173 -5.72 -5.41 -0.18
N ILE A 174 -6.43 -5.52 0.93
CA ILE A 174 -7.87 -5.76 0.94
C ILE A 174 -8.62 -4.60 0.30
N GLY A 175 -8.29 -3.36 0.69
CA GLY A 175 -8.92 -2.17 0.13
C GLY A 175 -8.72 -2.04 -1.37
N ILE A 176 -7.51 -2.31 -1.85
CA ILE A 176 -7.21 -2.28 -3.28
C ILE A 176 -7.91 -3.42 -4.01
N GLY A 177 -7.95 -4.62 -3.43
CA GLY A 177 -8.70 -5.74 -3.99
C GLY A 177 -10.18 -5.41 -4.16
N ARG A 178 -10.80 -4.82 -3.15
CA ARG A 178 -12.20 -4.36 -3.20
C ARG A 178 -12.40 -3.26 -4.25
N TYR A 179 -11.45 -2.35 -4.37
CA TYR A 179 -11.49 -1.29 -5.37
C TYR A 179 -11.59 -1.88 -6.80
N PHE A 180 -10.88 -2.96 -7.06
CA PHE A 180 -10.94 -3.67 -8.34
C PHE A 180 -11.97 -4.80 -8.36
N GLN A 181 -12.92 -4.78 -7.43
CA GLN A 181 -14.11 -5.64 -7.40
C GLN A 181 -13.83 -7.13 -7.18
N LEU A 182 -12.74 -7.46 -6.50
CA LEU A 182 -12.56 -8.80 -5.97
C LEU A 182 -13.51 -9.02 -4.80
N THR A 183 -14.03 -10.24 -4.67
CA THR A 183 -14.80 -10.63 -3.48
C THR A 183 -13.86 -10.80 -2.30
N ASP A 184 -14.39 -10.71 -1.08
CA ASP A 184 -13.57 -10.93 0.13
C ASP A 184 -12.99 -12.36 0.17
N SER A 185 -13.72 -13.34 -0.40
CA SER A 185 -13.19 -14.72 -0.53
C SER A 185 -12.00 -14.79 -1.46
N GLU A 186 -12.06 -14.12 -2.59
CA GLU A 186 -10.92 -14.03 -3.53
C GLU A 186 -9.73 -13.33 -2.87
N ILE A 187 -9.99 -12.24 -2.15
CA ILE A 187 -8.96 -11.49 -1.43
C ILE A 187 -8.27 -12.38 -0.39
N GLN A 188 -9.05 -13.10 0.43
CA GLN A 188 -8.48 -14.02 1.41
C GLN A 188 -7.63 -15.11 0.76
N LYS A 189 -8.09 -15.65 -0.36
CA LYS A 189 -7.34 -16.67 -1.10
C LYS A 189 -5.99 -16.12 -1.55
N GLY A 190 -5.95 -14.90 -2.07
CA GLY A 190 -4.72 -14.22 -2.46
C GLY A 190 -3.80 -13.98 -1.26
N LEU A 191 -4.33 -13.47 -0.15
CA LEU A 191 -3.54 -13.23 1.06
C LEU A 191 -2.88 -14.52 1.57
N ALA A 192 -3.60 -15.64 1.52
CA ALA A 192 -3.08 -16.94 2.00
C ALA A 192 -1.92 -17.47 1.15
N THR A 193 -1.85 -17.08 -0.12
CA THR A 193 -0.80 -17.53 -1.05
C THR A 193 0.39 -16.58 -1.13
N ALA A 194 0.34 -15.45 -0.42
CA ALA A 194 1.41 -14.46 -0.50
C ALA A 194 2.74 -15.02 -0.01
N GLU A 195 3.77 -14.86 -0.83
CA GLU A 195 5.14 -15.22 -0.46
C GLU A 195 5.82 -13.98 0.11
N LEU A 196 5.98 -13.97 1.43
CA LEU A 196 6.54 -12.83 2.15
C LEU A 196 7.90 -13.19 2.72
N LYS A 197 8.86 -12.30 2.53
CA LYS A 197 10.17 -12.43 3.16
C LYS A 197 10.03 -12.00 4.62
N ILE A 198 10.34 -12.93 5.53
CA ILE A 198 10.42 -12.68 6.96
C ILE A 198 11.85 -12.23 7.26
N GLY A 199 12.00 -10.99 7.68
CA GLY A 199 13.33 -10.50 7.99
C GLY A 199 13.39 -9.02 8.19
#